data_d4a55ed0f7af81935bc74231ebc021a8
#
_entry.id   d4a55ed0f7af81935bc74231ebc021a8
#
_cell.length_a   1.000
_cell.length_b   1.000
_cell.length_c   1.000
_cell.angle_alpha   90.00
_cell.angle_beta   90.00
_cell.angle_gamma   90.00
#
_symmetry.space_group_name_H-M   'P 1'
#
loop_
_entity.id
_entity.type
_entity.pdbx_description
1 polymer ?
#
loop_
_entity_poly.entity_id
_entity_poly.type
_entity_poly.pdbx_seq_one_letter_code
_entity_poly.pdbx_strand_id
1 'polypeptide(L)'
;MARPVRFTEDSILDGAARAVEKHGGKVTIAQIATEGGAPTGSIYHRFPSRDHLLIRLWLRAIRRFHVGLLTAPDIAATSRHIPQFCRNHPIDAEVMTLFRHADLIATAPVELRNEVLHINDSAWAKCRNLTQEFYGTTSPELVERMTLAIYWCPYSLVRRYIGQPIPLWLDDATVAATLAIAEAGRTPPE
;
A
#
# COMPACT_ATOMS: atom_id res chain seq x y z
N MET A 1 1.36 32.36 -24.47
CA MET A 1 0.70 31.12 -24.01
C MET A 1 1.77 30.06 -23.79
N ALA A 2 1.93 29.55 -22.55
CA ALA A 2 2.88 28.48 -22.25
C ALA A 2 2.41 27.18 -22.95
N ARG A 3 3.31 26.52 -23.66
CA ARG A 3 3.06 25.23 -24.32
C ARG A 3 2.63 24.21 -23.25
N PRO A 4 1.50 23.48 -23.39
CA PRO A 4 1.08 22.51 -22.39
C PRO A 4 2.21 21.51 -22.16
N VAL A 5 2.51 21.26 -20.88
CA VAL A 5 3.54 20.30 -20.46
C VAL A 5 3.10 18.92 -20.93
N ARG A 6 3.75 18.39 -21.96
CA ARG A 6 3.37 17.14 -22.64
C ARG A 6 3.46 15.90 -21.75
N PHE A 7 4.32 15.95 -20.72
CA PHE A 7 4.53 14.84 -19.78
C PHE A 7 4.48 15.39 -18.36
N THR A 8 3.41 15.08 -17.63
CA THR A 8 3.24 15.41 -16.20
C THR A 8 3.93 14.36 -15.33
N GLU A 9 4.12 14.65 -14.05
CA GLU A 9 4.61 13.67 -13.07
C GLU A 9 3.70 12.44 -13.05
N ASP A 10 2.38 12.63 -12.98
CA ASP A 10 1.41 11.53 -12.97
C ASP A 10 1.49 10.67 -14.23
N SER A 11 1.63 11.27 -15.42
CA SER A 11 1.74 10.51 -16.66
C SER A 11 3.00 9.64 -16.72
N ILE A 12 4.10 10.11 -16.11
CA ILE A 12 5.35 9.34 -15.99
C ILE A 12 5.16 8.21 -14.96
N LEU A 13 4.51 8.49 -13.82
CA LEU A 13 4.20 7.47 -12.82
C LEU A 13 3.25 6.39 -13.37
N ASP A 14 2.31 6.74 -14.24
CA ASP A 14 1.46 5.77 -14.92
C ASP A 14 2.25 4.89 -15.90
N GLY A 15 3.21 5.48 -16.62
CA GLY A 15 4.16 4.72 -17.44
C GLY A 15 5.03 3.79 -16.61
N ALA A 16 5.49 4.26 -15.45
CA ALA A 16 6.28 3.45 -14.54
C ALA A 16 5.46 2.28 -13.94
N ALA A 17 4.19 2.50 -13.62
CA ALA A 17 3.28 1.46 -13.14
C ALA A 17 3.13 0.33 -14.17
N ARG A 18 2.85 0.68 -15.44
CA ARG A 18 2.81 -0.30 -16.55
C ARG A 18 4.14 -1.02 -16.76
N ALA A 19 5.25 -0.29 -16.63
CA ALA A 19 6.57 -0.89 -16.75
C ALA A 19 6.89 -1.88 -15.61
N VAL A 20 6.43 -1.59 -14.38
CA VAL A 20 6.55 -2.51 -13.23
C VAL A 20 5.71 -3.77 -13.47
N GLU A 21 4.46 -3.64 -13.90
CA GLU A 21 3.59 -4.77 -14.25
C GLU A 21 4.24 -5.72 -15.27
N LYS A 22 4.91 -5.15 -16.27
CA LYS A 22 5.50 -5.91 -17.38
C LYS A 22 6.88 -6.49 -17.07
N HIS A 23 7.70 -5.77 -16.30
CA HIS A 23 9.12 -6.07 -16.10
C HIS A 23 9.51 -6.32 -14.63
N GLY A 24 8.55 -6.16 -13.70
CA GLY A 24 8.80 -6.29 -12.27
C GLY A 24 9.64 -5.18 -11.66
N GLY A 25 10.05 -5.36 -10.41
CA GLY A 25 10.77 -4.34 -9.64
C GLY A 25 12.18 -3.98 -10.14
N LYS A 26 12.75 -4.74 -11.09
CA LYS A 26 14.04 -4.43 -11.71
C LYS A 26 13.91 -3.53 -12.96
N VAL A 27 12.73 -2.96 -13.22
CA VAL A 27 12.45 -2.07 -14.35
C VAL A 27 13.49 -0.94 -14.47
N THR A 28 13.93 -0.65 -15.69
CA THR A 28 14.88 0.42 -16.00
C THR A 28 14.18 1.72 -16.43
N ILE A 29 14.87 2.86 -16.36
CA ILE A 29 14.34 4.14 -16.89
C ILE A 29 14.01 4.05 -18.38
N ALA A 30 14.79 3.31 -19.17
CA ALA A 30 14.52 3.10 -20.61
C ALA A 30 13.19 2.35 -20.83
N GLN A 31 12.91 1.32 -20.05
CA GLN A 31 11.62 0.60 -20.09
C GLN A 31 10.46 1.50 -19.65
N ILE A 32 10.64 2.29 -18.59
CA ILE A 32 9.65 3.28 -18.15
C ILE A 32 9.37 4.31 -19.25
N ALA A 33 10.42 4.80 -19.91
CA ALA A 33 10.30 5.74 -21.04
C ALA A 33 9.49 5.13 -22.19
N THR A 34 9.74 3.87 -22.51
CA THR A 34 9.02 3.14 -23.56
C THR A 34 7.54 2.97 -23.20
N GLU A 35 7.23 2.45 -22.00
CA GLU A 35 5.86 2.18 -21.58
C GLU A 35 5.05 3.48 -21.29
N GLY A 36 5.73 4.56 -20.93
CA GLY A 36 5.13 5.87 -20.68
C GLY A 36 5.07 6.78 -21.94
N GLY A 37 5.77 6.42 -23.01
CA GLY A 37 5.93 7.27 -24.18
C GLY A 37 6.68 8.58 -23.90
N ALA A 38 7.36 8.68 -22.75
CA ALA A 38 8.05 9.88 -22.29
C ALA A 38 9.55 9.78 -22.60
N PRO A 39 10.16 10.82 -23.20
CA PRO A 39 11.61 10.84 -23.39
C PRO A 39 12.34 10.71 -22.04
N THR A 40 13.44 9.96 -22.00
CA THR A 40 14.28 9.77 -20.80
C THR A 40 14.67 11.10 -20.15
N GLY A 41 15.00 12.13 -20.95
CA GLY A 41 15.30 13.46 -20.44
C GLY A 41 14.13 14.11 -19.68
N SER A 42 12.87 13.88 -20.12
CA SER A 42 11.68 14.38 -19.41
C SER A 42 11.47 13.67 -18.07
N ILE A 43 11.88 12.41 -17.98
CA ILE A 43 11.83 11.65 -16.72
C ILE A 43 12.86 12.22 -15.74
N TYR A 44 14.12 12.33 -16.14
CA TYR A 44 15.19 12.85 -15.26
C TYR A 44 15.00 14.30 -14.84
N HIS A 45 14.28 15.10 -15.64
CA HIS A 45 13.91 16.46 -15.25
C HIS A 45 13.00 16.51 -14.02
N ARG A 46 12.21 15.45 -13.74
CA ARG A 46 11.25 15.36 -12.64
C ARG A 46 11.69 14.44 -11.52
N PHE A 47 12.39 13.39 -11.87
CA PHE A 47 12.83 12.36 -10.94
C PHE A 47 14.35 12.22 -11.04
N PRO A 48 15.11 12.67 -10.04
CA PRO A 48 16.58 12.67 -10.07
C PRO A 48 17.19 11.28 -10.30
N SER A 49 16.49 10.23 -9.92
CA SER A 49 16.95 8.85 -10.08
C SER A 49 15.77 7.90 -10.32
N ARG A 50 16.11 6.68 -10.77
CA ARG A 50 15.15 5.57 -10.87
C ARG A 50 14.51 5.26 -9.52
N ASP A 51 15.30 5.19 -8.47
CA ASP A 51 14.81 4.85 -7.13
C ASP A 51 13.89 5.94 -6.57
N HIS A 52 14.22 7.23 -6.80
CA HIS A 52 13.33 8.33 -6.47
C HIS A 52 11.97 8.18 -7.17
N LEU A 53 11.95 7.85 -8.47
CA LEU A 53 10.72 7.62 -9.23
C LEU A 53 9.92 6.44 -8.68
N LEU A 54 10.57 5.30 -8.40
CA LEU A 54 9.89 4.12 -7.88
C LEU A 54 9.37 4.31 -6.45
N ILE A 55 10.06 5.08 -5.60
CA ILE A 55 9.55 5.44 -4.27
C ILE A 55 8.32 6.36 -4.40
N ARG A 56 8.33 7.34 -5.30
CA ARG A 56 7.15 8.17 -5.59
C ARG A 56 5.97 7.33 -6.08
N LEU A 57 6.23 6.36 -6.96
CA LEU A 57 5.20 5.43 -7.43
C LEU A 57 4.63 4.60 -6.27
N TRP A 58 5.50 4.06 -5.41
CA TRP A 58 5.11 3.31 -4.22
C TRP A 58 4.27 4.15 -3.25
N LEU A 59 4.69 5.38 -2.94
CA LEU A 59 3.94 6.32 -2.09
C LEU A 59 2.54 6.60 -2.67
N ARG A 60 2.42 6.75 -4.00
CA ARG A 60 1.14 6.93 -4.69
C ARG A 60 0.23 5.71 -4.51
N ALA A 61 0.76 4.51 -4.66
CA ALA A 61 -0.01 3.26 -4.48
C ALA A 61 -0.49 3.10 -3.03
N ILE A 62 0.37 3.37 -2.04
CA ILE A 62 -0.01 3.35 -0.61
C ILE A 62 -1.12 4.36 -0.31
N ARG A 63 -1.04 5.59 -0.84
CA ARG A 63 -2.11 6.59 -0.64
C ARG A 63 -3.45 6.15 -1.24
N ARG A 64 -3.45 5.56 -2.45
CA ARG A 64 -4.66 4.98 -3.05
C ARG A 64 -5.26 3.87 -2.19
N PHE A 65 -4.41 2.99 -1.69
CA PHE A 65 -4.82 1.94 -0.76
C PHE A 65 -5.43 2.53 0.52
N HIS A 66 -4.83 3.57 1.09
CA HIS A 66 -5.32 4.22 2.32
C HIS A 66 -6.70 4.86 2.17
N VAL A 67 -7.11 5.32 0.98
CA VAL A 67 -8.44 5.92 0.78
C VAL A 67 -9.55 5.00 1.27
N GLY A 68 -9.60 3.75 0.79
CA GLY A 68 -10.60 2.79 1.21
C GLY A 68 -10.38 2.23 2.62
N LEU A 69 -9.11 2.06 3.01
CA LEU A 69 -8.76 1.62 4.35
C LEU A 69 -9.30 2.58 5.43
N LEU A 70 -9.07 3.88 5.26
CA LEU A 70 -9.44 4.90 6.25
C LEU A 70 -10.94 5.16 6.32
N THR A 71 -11.66 4.95 5.22
CA THR A 71 -13.12 5.11 5.16
C THR A 71 -13.90 3.87 5.59
N ALA A 72 -13.25 2.73 5.78
CA ALA A 72 -13.90 1.51 6.25
C ALA A 72 -14.53 1.72 7.64
N PRO A 73 -15.81 1.35 7.85
CA PRO A 73 -16.53 1.68 9.09
C PRO A 73 -16.12 0.84 10.30
N ASP A 74 -15.63 -0.37 10.10
CA ASP A 74 -15.34 -1.34 11.16
C ASP A 74 -14.15 -2.27 10.82
N ILE A 75 -13.84 -3.19 11.74
CA ILE A 75 -12.73 -4.14 11.57
C ILE A 75 -12.95 -5.12 10.40
N ALA A 76 -14.20 -5.53 10.16
CA ALA A 76 -14.53 -6.46 9.07
C ALA A 76 -14.36 -5.77 7.70
N ALA A 77 -14.87 -4.55 7.56
CA ALA A 77 -14.70 -3.76 6.35
C ALA A 77 -13.24 -3.38 6.10
N THR A 78 -12.49 -3.03 7.18
CA THR A 78 -11.06 -2.71 7.10
C THR A 78 -10.25 -3.90 6.57
N SER A 79 -10.50 -5.10 7.09
CA SER A 79 -9.80 -6.30 6.65
C SER A 79 -10.20 -6.74 5.24
N ARG A 80 -11.48 -6.67 4.91
CA ARG A 80 -12.02 -7.00 3.57
C ARG A 80 -11.48 -6.08 2.48
N HIS A 81 -11.20 -4.80 2.81
CA HIS A 81 -10.64 -3.85 1.87
C HIS A 81 -9.32 -4.35 1.26
N ILE A 82 -8.50 -5.08 2.00
CA ILE A 82 -7.17 -5.52 1.53
C ILE A 82 -7.24 -6.43 0.30
N PRO A 83 -7.95 -7.60 0.32
CA PRO A 83 -8.07 -8.42 -0.88
C PRO A 83 -8.86 -7.73 -2.00
N GLN A 84 -9.88 -6.92 -1.66
CA GLN A 84 -10.64 -6.15 -2.66
C GLN A 84 -9.78 -5.12 -3.37
N PHE A 85 -8.96 -4.37 -2.65
CA PHE A 85 -8.03 -3.42 -3.25
C PHE A 85 -7.05 -4.12 -4.18
N CYS A 86 -6.41 -5.19 -3.72
CA CYS A 86 -5.46 -5.95 -4.54
C CYS A 86 -6.10 -6.51 -5.82
N ARG A 87 -7.37 -6.91 -5.77
CA ARG A 87 -8.12 -7.39 -6.93
C ARG A 87 -8.49 -6.28 -7.90
N ASN A 88 -8.95 -5.15 -7.38
CA ASN A 88 -9.45 -4.02 -8.17
C ASN A 88 -8.32 -3.12 -8.71
N HIS A 89 -7.14 -3.16 -8.06
CA HIS A 89 -5.96 -2.36 -8.39
C HIS A 89 -4.70 -3.24 -8.45
N PRO A 90 -4.65 -4.25 -9.34
CA PRO A 90 -3.57 -5.25 -9.35
C PRO A 90 -2.19 -4.63 -9.54
N ILE A 91 -2.07 -3.61 -10.37
CA ILE A 91 -0.79 -2.90 -10.60
C ILE A 91 -0.33 -2.17 -9.32
N ASP A 92 -1.23 -1.47 -8.63
CA ASP A 92 -0.88 -0.80 -7.36
C ASP A 92 -0.49 -1.84 -6.29
N ALA A 93 -1.17 -2.99 -6.24
CA ALA A 93 -0.82 -4.09 -5.34
C ALA A 93 0.60 -4.62 -5.60
N GLU A 94 1.00 -4.81 -6.85
CA GLU A 94 2.37 -5.18 -7.22
C GLU A 94 3.38 -4.09 -6.85
N VAL A 95 3.08 -2.82 -7.17
CA VAL A 95 3.92 -1.68 -6.82
C VAL A 95 4.16 -1.60 -5.30
N MET A 96 3.14 -1.86 -4.47
CA MET A 96 3.29 -1.88 -3.02
C MET A 96 4.27 -2.95 -2.52
N THR A 97 4.54 -3.99 -3.30
CA THR A 97 5.54 -5.02 -2.95
C THR A 97 6.99 -4.63 -3.27
N LEU A 98 7.22 -3.55 -4.00
CA LEU A 98 8.57 -3.13 -4.43
C LEU A 98 9.50 -2.82 -3.25
N PHE A 99 8.94 -2.32 -2.16
CA PHE A 99 9.70 -1.92 -0.99
C PHE A 99 9.03 -2.38 0.30
N ARG A 100 9.85 -2.66 1.30
CA ARG A 100 9.39 -2.76 2.69
C ARG A 100 9.51 -1.36 3.32
N HIS A 101 8.44 -0.89 3.96
CA HIS A 101 8.43 0.44 4.59
C HIS A 101 9.61 0.64 5.56
N ALA A 102 9.92 -0.37 6.38
CA ALA A 102 11.03 -0.32 7.32
C ALA A 102 12.39 -0.07 6.63
N ASP A 103 12.61 -0.68 5.45
CA ASP A 103 13.85 -0.51 4.70
C ASP A 103 13.92 0.90 4.08
N LEU A 104 12.77 1.43 3.60
CA LEU A 104 12.69 2.77 3.03
C LEU A 104 12.97 3.88 4.07
N ILE A 105 12.54 3.71 5.33
CA ILE A 105 12.84 4.69 6.40
C ILE A 105 14.35 4.95 6.49
N ALA A 106 15.16 3.90 6.33
CA ALA A 106 16.61 4.00 6.41
C ALA A 106 17.29 4.47 5.11
N THR A 107 16.70 4.14 3.94
CA THR A 107 17.37 4.25 2.63
C THR A 107 16.78 5.31 1.70
N ALA A 108 15.60 5.86 2.01
CA ALA A 108 14.96 6.85 1.15
C ALA A 108 15.81 8.11 0.98
N PRO A 109 15.81 8.71 -0.25
CA PRO A 109 16.38 10.02 -0.49
C PRO A 109 15.89 11.05 0.52
N VAL A 110 16.74 12.02 0.86
CA VAL A 110 16.45 13.01 1.91
C VAL A 110 15.13 13.77 1.65
N GLU A 111 14.84 14.05 0.38
CA GLU A 111 13.64 14.76 -0.08
C GLU A 111 12.35 13.96 0.16
N LEU A 112 12.43 12.63 0.20
CA LEU A 112 11.29 11.73 0.40
C LEU A 112 11.18 11.15 1.81
N ARG A 113 12.23 11.31 2.62
CA ARG A 113 12.35 10.66 3.93
C ARG A 113 11.19 10.98 4.87
N ASN A 114 10.81 12.25 4.96
CA ASN A 114 9.71 12.68 5.83
C ASN A 114 8.37 12.07 5.38
N GLU A 115 8.13 12.04 4.07
CA GLU A 115 6.92 11.48 3.49
C GLU A 115 6.84 9.95 3.68
N VAL A 116 7.97 9.26 3.48
CA VAL A 116 8.08 7.81 3.75
C VAL A 116 7.85 7.52 5.23
N LEU A 117 8.45 8.30 6.13
CA LEU A 117 8.33 8.09 7.58
C LEU A 117 6.89 8.15 8.05
N HIS A 118 6.10 9.12 7.54
CA HIS A 118 4.74 9.42 8.02
C HIS A 118 3.62 8.83 7.15
N ILE A 119 3.93 8.09 6.10
CA ILE A 119 2.93 7.57 5.16
C ILE A 119 1.84 6.72 5.84
N ASN A 120 2.17 6.00 6.89
CA ASN A 120 1.28 5.09 7.59
C ASN A 120 0.65 5.67 8.88
N ASP A 121 0.91 6.93 9.24
CA ASP A 121 0.43 7.51 10.51
C ASP A 121 -1.09 7.46 10.65
N SER A 122 -1.82 7.78 9.57
CA SER A 122 -3.29 7.71 9.55
C SER A 122 -3.80 6.28 9.69
N ALA A 123 -3.13 5.30 9.10
CA ALA A 123 -3.49 3.88 9.25
C ALA A 123 -3.25 3.40 10.69
N TRP A 124 -2.17 3.81 11.32
CA TRP A 124 -1.92 3.53 12.75
C TRP A 124 -2.93 4.21 13.67
N ALA A 125 -3.31 5.46 13.37
CA ALA A 125 -4.38 6.15 14.10
C ALA A 125 -5.72 5.40 13.98
N LYS A 126 -6.08 4.96 12.77
CA LYS A 126 -7.27 4.14 12.51
C LYS A 126 -7.23 2.84 13.32
N CYS A 127 -6.10 2.14 13.35
CA CYS A 127 -5.94 0.91 14.12
C CYS A 127 -6.21 1.15 15.62
N ARG A 128 -5.64 2.23 16.21
CA ARG A 128 -5.88 2.59 17.62
C ARG A 128 -7.35 2.91 17.88
N ASN A 129 -8.03 3.63 16.98
CA ASN A 129 -9.45 3.93 17.14
C ASN A 129 -10.30 2.66 17.12
N LEU A 130 -10.07 1.76 16.17
CA LEU A 130 -10.75 0.46 16.10
C LEU A 130 -10.46 -0.40 17.34
N THR A 131 -9.25 -0.34 17.88
CA THR A 131 -8.89 -1.02 19.13
C THR A 131 -9.72 -0.46 20.30
N GLN A 132 -9.80 0.86 20.43
CA GLN A 132 -10.61 1.52 21.46
C GLN A 132 -12.10 1.18 21.34
N GLU A 133 -12.63 1.22 20.13
CA GLU A 133 -14.04 0.90 19.85
C GLU A 133 -14.37 -0.56 20.17
N PHE A 134 -13.46 -1.49 19.84
CA PHE A 134 -13.70 -2.92 19.96
C PHE A 134 -13.47 -3.46 21.37
N TYR A 135 -12.42 -2.99 22.05
CA TYR A 135 -12.02 -3.50 23.40
C TYR A 135 -12.31 -2.53 24.56
N GLY A 136 -12.66 -1.27 24.27
CA GLY A 136 -12.83 -0.23 25.29
C GLY A 136 -11.50 0.34 25.84
N THR A 137 -10.36 -0.09 25.29
CA THR A 137 -9.01 0.35 25.71
C THR A 137 -8.01 0.23 24.56
N THR A 138 -6.88 0.92 24.68
CA THR A 138 -5.75 0.89 23.72
C THR A 138 -4.47 0.38 24.36
N SER A 139 -4.54 -0.67 25.19
CA SER A 139 -3.34 -1.28 25.74
C SER A 139 -2.40 -1.73 24.58
N PRO A 140 -1.07 -1.68 24.76
CA PRO A 140 -0.13 -2.06 23.71
C PRO A 140 -0.39 -3.45 23.13
N GLU A 141 -0.71 -4.43 23.96
CA GLU A 141 -1.01 -5.80 23.55
C GLU A 141 -2.26 -5.87 22.64
N LEU A 142 -3.33 -5.16 23.00
CA LEU A 142 -4.56 -5.14 22.20
C LEU A 142 -4.40 -4.36 20.89
N VAL A 143 -3.59 -3.30 20.87
CA VAL A 143 -3.22 -2.61 19.62
C VAL A 143 -2.40 -3.53 18.72
N GLU A 144 -1.45 -4.30 19.26
CA GLU A 144 -0.68 -5.27 18.48
C GLU A 144 -1.60 -6.37 17.92
N ARG A 145 -2.51 -6.92 18.72
CA ARG A 145 -3.50 -7.91 18.30
C ARG A 145 -4.42 -7.38 17.21
N MET A 146 -4.92 -6.15 17.35
CA MET A 146 -5.74 -5.50 16.33
C MET A 146 -4.93 -5.28 15.05
N THR A 147 -3.68 -4.85 15.15
CA THR A 147 -2.76 -4.70 14.00
C THR A 147 -2.58 -6.03 13.26
N LEU A 148 -2.37 -7.12 14.01
CA LEU A 148 -2.29 -8.46 13.43
C LEU A 148 -3.60 -8.83 12.73
N ALA A 149 -4.74 -8.57 13.36
CA ALA A 149 -6.06 -8.94 12.86
C ALA A 149 -6.41 -8.20 11.55
N ILE A 150 -6.28 -6.86 11.53
CA ILE A 150 -6.80 -6.05 10.41
C ILE A 150 -5.79 -5.76 9.30
N TYR A 151 -4.48 -5.96 9.52
CA TYR A 151 -3.45 -5.68 8.50
C TYR A 151 -2.62 -6.91 8.15
N TRP A 152 -1.92 -7.52 9.12
CA TRP A 152 -0.96 -8.57 8.81
C TRP A 152 -1.61 -9.88 8.37
N CYS A 153 -2.66 -10.32 9.04
CA CYS A 153 -3.38 -11.54 8.66
C CYS A 153 -4.01 -11.40 7.27
N PRO A 154 -4.82 -10.36 6.97
CA PRO A 154 -5.37 -10.12 5.64
C PRO A 154 -4.31 -10.04 4.54
N TYR A 155 -3.22 -9.29 4.78
CA TYR A 155 -2.12 -9.19 3.82
C TYR A 155 -1.45 -10.55 3.57
N SER A 156 -1.22 -11.33 4.61
CA SER A 156 -0.61 -12.66 4.48
C SER A 156 -1.46 -13.62 3.65
N LEU A 157 -2.78 -13.53 3.75
CA LEU A 157 -3.71 -14.33 2.97
C LEU A 157 -3.72 -13.94 1.48
N VAL A 158 -3.70 -12.64 1.17
CA VAL A 158 -3.78 -12.16 -0.21
C VAL A 158 -2.42 -12.15 -0.92
N ARG A 159 -1.31 -12.00 -0.20
CA ARG A 159 0.03 -11.81 -0.75
C ARG A 159 0.42 -12.84 -1.81
N ARG A 160 0.05 -14.11 -1.60
CA ARG A 160 0.36 -15.20 -2.53
C ARG A 160 -0.33 -15.08 -3.89
N TYR A 161 -1.37 -14.25 -3.97
CA TYR A 161 -2.14 -14.03 -5.18
C TYR A 161 -1.78 -12.71 -5.90
N ILE A 162 -0.90 -11.87 -5.35
CA ILE A 162 -0.48 -10.64 -6.03
C ILE A 162 0.20 -11.03 -7.35
N GLY A 163 -0.21 -10.37 -8.45
CA GLY A 163 0.19 -10.74 -9.81
C GLY A 163 -0.61 -11.92 -10.41
N GLN A 164 -1.65 -12.42 -9.73
CA GLN A 164 -2.53 -13.50 -10.19
C GLN A 164 -3.99 -13.16 -9.88
N PRO A 165 -4.97 -13.89 -10.47
CA PRO A 165 -6.38 -13.71 -10.10
C PRO A 165 -6.62 -14.00 -8.62
N ILE A 166 -7.19 -13.04 -7.90
CA ILE A 166 -7.51 -13.15 -6.47
C ILE A 166 -8.93 -13.72 -6.31
N PRO A 167 -9.11 -14.91 -5.68
CA PRO A 167 -10.42 -15.52 -5.51
C PRO A 167 -11.36 -14.66 -4.67
N LEU A 168 -12.67 -14.62 -5.04
CA LEU A 168 -13.67 -13.84 -4.31
C LEU A 168 -13.90 -14.34 -2.87
N TRP A 169 -13.84 -15.67 -2.65
CA TRP A 169 -14.00 -16.26 -1.32
C TRP A 169 -12.97 -15.75 -0.29
N LEU A 170 -11.85 -15.19 -0.78
CA LEU A 170 -10.79 -14.67 0.10
C LEU A 170 -11.27 -13.47 0.93
N ASP A 171 -12.25 -12.72 0.46
CA ASP A 171 -12.85 -11.60 1.18
C ASP A 171 -13.48 -12.09 2.49
N ASP A 172 -14.28 -13.15 2.44
CA ASP A 172 -14.98 -13.72 3.60
C ASP A 172 -14.01 -14.49 4.51
N ALA A 173 -13.06 -15.23 3.94
CA ALA A 173 -12.02 -15.90 4.71
C ALA A 173 -11.16 -14.90 5.50
N THR A 174 -10.84 -13.76 4.90
CA THR A 174 -10.11 -12.67 5.54
C THR A 174 -10.88 -12.09 6.73
N VAL A 175 -12.17 -11.80 6.53
CA VAL A 175 -13.03 -11.29 7.61
C VAL A 175 -13.16 -12.30 8.74
N ALA A 176 -13.40 -13.58 8.44
CA ALA A 176 -13.50 -14.62 9.45
C ALA A 176 -12.23 -14.74 10.29
N ALA A 177 -11.05 -14.74 9.65
CA ALA A 177 -9.77 -14.79 10.35
C ALA A 177 -9.54 -13.54 11.23
N THR A 178 -9.88 -12.36 10.71
CA THR A 178 -9.77 -11.08 11.44
C THR A 178 -10.62 -11.10 12.71
N LEU A 179 -11.90 -11.50 12.60
CA LEU A 179 -12.81 -11.57 13.74
C LEU A 179 -12.33 -12.59 14.77
N ALA A 180 -11.88 -13.78 14.34
CA ALA A 180 -11.36 -14.80 15.24
C ALA A 180 -10.14 -14.31 16.04
N ILE A 181 -9.20 -13.58 15.41
CA ILE A 181 -8.03 -13.01 16.09
C ILE A 181 -8.46 -11.91 17.07
N ALA A 182 -9.36 -11.03 16.65
CA ALA A 182 -9.84 -9.93 17.50
C ALA A 182 -10.62 -10.47 18.72
N GLU A 183 -11.55 -11.41 18.51
CA GLU A 183 -12.35 -12.01 19.60
C GLU A 183 -11.51 -12.76 20.64
N ALA A 184 -10.43 -13.42 20.24
CA ALA A 184 -9.52 -14.08 21.16
C ALA A 184 -8.90 -13.11 22.20
N GLY A 185 -8.89 -11.78 21.93
CA GLY A 185 -8.46 -10.75 22.88
C GLY A 185 -9.54 -10.31 23.88
N ARG A 186 -10.79 -10.74 23.70
CA ARG A 186 -11.91 -10.45 24.63
C ARG A 186 -12.03 -11.44 25.75
N THR A 187 -11.40 -12.60 25.64
CA THR A 187 -11.43 -13.60 26.70
C THR A 187 -10.57 -13.12 27.88
N PRO A 188 -11.12 -12.96 29.10
CA PRO A 188 -10.31 -12.66 30.28
C PRO A 188 -9.25 -13.75 30.42
N PRO A 189 -8.03 -13.44 30.89
CA PRO A 189 -7.09 -14.47 31.32
C PRO A 189 -7.75 -15.24 32.47
N GLU A 190 -7.75 -16.56 32.38
CA GLU A 190 -8.16 -17.47 33.51
C GLU A 190 -7.28 -17.26 34.75
#